data_30e848dc96bdfe3c30f3a589cf33eca6
#
_entry.id   30e848dc96bdfe3c30f3a589cf33eca6
#
_cell.length_a   1.000
_cell.length_b   1.000
_cell.length_c   1.000
_cell.angle_alpha   90.00
_cell.angle_beta   90.00
_cell.angle_gamma   90.00
#
_symmetry.space_group_name_H-M   'P 1'
#
loop_
_entity.id
_entity.type
_entity.pdbx_description
1 polymer ?
#
loop_
_entity_poly.entity_id
_entity_poly.type
_entity_poly.pdbx_seq_one_letter_code
_entity_poly.pdbx_strand_id
1 'polypeptide(L)'
;MKGIYWLFYLLFVLGFGVISCSGDDPIVDSEGNIGSNGDDESNGEENGSPDTGVKTLDYGELFAFPYAEGHGRNATGGRGGAVYVVTRLDDPASKPEGTLRYAVEKSGARTVVFAISGTIMLERELKTKNDNLTIAGQTSPGGICIANYPFTINSDNVIIRFIRFRPGNINTDNDGLGGSDNKNIIIDHCSVSWGTDEGLSVYGSEYTTVQWCLVAQSLRATPAKITGEKFNTHGYGGN
;
A
#
# COMPACT_ATOMS: atom_id res chain seq x y z
N MET A 1 -7.30 9.36 -57.22
CA MET A 1 -8.31 8.40 -56.79
C MET A 1 -8.48 8.58 -55.30
N LYS A 2 -9.64 9.11 -54.89
CA LYS A 2 -9.97 9.44 -53.49
C LYS A 2 -10.76 8.28 -52.91
N GLY A 3 -10.25 7.66 -51.84
CA GLY A 3 -10.93 6.61 -51.08
C GLY A 3 -11.53 7.20 -49.81
N ILE A 4 -12.83 7.13 -49.74
CA ILE A 4 -13.67 7.58 -48.64
C ILE A 4 -13.73 6.48 -47.63
N TYR A 5 -13.30 6.73 -46.38
CA TYR A 5 -13.51 5.82 -45.22
C TYR A 5 -14.73 6.29 -44.47
N TRP A 6 -15.74 5.43 -44.41
CA TRP A 6 -16.95 5.57 -43.62
C TRP A 6 -16.71 5.29 -42.17
N LEU A 7 -17.12 6.22 -41.37
CA LEU A 7 -17.14 6.18 -39.89
C LEU A 7 -18.36 5.38 -39.44
N PHE A 8 -18.16 4.25 -38.76
CA PHE A 8 -19.22 3.59 -37.99
C PHE A 8 -19.13 4.03 -36.53
N TYR A 9 -19.99 4.95 -36.14
CA TYR A 9 -20.30 5.20 -34.73
C TYR A 9 -21.35 4.19 -34.28
N LEU A 10 -20.96 3.27 -33.40
CA LEU A 10 -21.90 2.44 -32.70
C LEU A 10 -22.16 3.09 -31.32
N LEU A 11 -23.33 3.70 -31.20
CA LEU A 11 -23.84 4.25 -29.94
C LEU A 11 -24.28 3.08 -29.07
N PHE A 12 -23.55 2.77 -28.01
CA PHE A 12 -24.00 1.87 -26.94
C PHE A 12 -24.58 2.72 -25.81
N VAL A 13 -25.88 2.86 -25.78
CA VAL A 13 -26.61 3.42 -24.63
C VAL A 13 -26.80 2.30 -23.63
N LEU A 14 -25.97 2.24 -22.59
CA LEU A 14 -26.23 1.41 -21.42
C LEU A 14 -26.96 2.26 -20.38
N GLY A 15 -28.23 1.95 -20.18
CA GLY A 15 -29.04 2.53 -19.14
C GLY A 15 -28.52 2.11 -17.77
N PHE A 16 -28.13 3.08 -16.96
CA PHE A 16 -27.87 2.89 -15.55
C PHE A 16 -29.21 2.79 -14.81
N GLY A 17 -29.61 1.57 -14.46
CA GLY A 17 -30.64 1.32 -13.47
C GLY A 17 -30.11 1.65 -12.08
N VAL A 18 -30.64 2.69 -11.47
CA VAL A 18 -30.40 3.00 -10.06
C VAL A 18 -31.24 2.00 -9.25
N ILE A 19 -30.59 1.00 -8.67
CA ILE A 19 -31.24 0.15 -7.67
C ILE A 19 -31.10 0.86 -6.33
N SER A 20 -32.19 1.48 -5.89
CA SER A 20 -32.37 1.96 -4.53
C SER A 20 -32.72 0.76 -3.67
N CYS A 21 -31.80 0.31 -2.85
CA CYS A 21 -32.09 -0.60 -1.74
C CYS A 21 -32.49 0.22 -0.53
N SER A 22 -33.81 0.45 -0.37
CA SER A 22 -34.41 0.72 0.91
C SER A 22 -35.06 -0.59 1.35
N GLY A 23 -34.50 -1.21 2.35
CA GLY A 23 -35.05 -2.43 2.95
C GLY A 23 -34.51 -2.54 4.36
N ASP A 24 -35.30 -2.01 5.30
CA ASP A 24 -35.25 -2.37 6.70
C ASP A 24 -35.82 -3.77 6.84
N ASP A 25 -34.99 -4.79 6.84
CA ASP A 25 -35.37 -6.11 7.30
C ASP A 25 -34.85 -6.32 8.73
N PRO A 26 -35.72 -6.60 9.70
CA PRO A 26 -35.31 -6.95 11.05
C PRO A 26 -34.64 -8.33 11.02
N ILE A 27 -33.44 -8.42 11.56
CA ILE A 27 -32.79 -9.70 11.80
C ILE A 27 -33.57 -10.43 12.88
N VAL A 28 -34.30 -11.46 12.52
CA VAL A 28 -34.92 -12.39 13.44
C VAL A 28 -33.95 -13.53 13.66
N ASP A 29 -33.37 -13.61 14.84
CA ASP A 29 -32.62 -14.78 15.27
C ASP A 29 -33.61 -15.91 15.65
N SER A 30 -33.24 -17.10 15.29
CA SER A 30 -34.07 -18.31 15.38
C SER A 30 -34.08 -18.92 16.78
N GLU A 31 -34.38 -18.16 17.82
CA GLU A 31 -34.82 -18.73 19.10
C GLU A 31 -35.69 -17.71 19.85
N GLY A 32 -36.99 -17.89 19.74
CA GLY A 32 -37.93 -17.11 20.52
C GLY A 32 -37.86 -17.47 21.99
N ASN A 33 -37.39 -16.52 22.81
CA ASN A 33 -37.66 -16.60 24.24
C ASN A 33 -37.92 -15.21 24.80
N ILE A 34 -39.16 -15.02 25.24
CA ILE A 34 -39.61 -13.89 26.06
C ILE A 34 -39.40 -14.30 27.53
N GLY A 35 -38.45 -13.71 28.18
CA GLY A 35 -38.18 -13.88 29.59
C GLY A 35 -38.38 -12.56 30.35
N SER A 36 -39.41 -12.52 31.18
CA SER A 36 -39.79 -11.38 32.02
C SER A 36 -39.00 -11.31 33.32
N ASN A 37 -38.75 -10.07 33.78
CA ASN A 37 -38.69 -9.54 35.13
C ASN A 37 -37.91 -10.25 36.24
N GLY A 38 -37.01 -9.49 36.84
CA GLY A 38 -36.50 -9.70 38.17
C GLY A 38 -35.89 -8.40 38.66
N ASP A 39 -36.64 -7.69 39.53
CA ASP A 39 -36.18 -6.52 40.30
C ASP A 39 -35.13 -6.96 41.30
N ASP A 40 -34.02 -6.25 41.35
CA ASP A 40 -33.19 -6.16 42.55
C ASP A 40 -32.51 -4.79 42.65
N GLU A 41 -32.94 -4.02 43.63
CA GLU A 41 -32.36 -2.76 44.04
C GLU A 41 -31.03 -2.97 44.76
N SER A 42 -29.97 -2.34 44.29
CA SER A 42 -28.82 -2.01 45.12
C SER A 42 -28.25 -0.64 44.74
N ASN A 43 -28.39 0.29 45.65
CA ASN A 43 -27.84 1.64 45.62
C ASN A 43 -26.31 1.64 45.48
N GLY A 44 -25.79 2.27 44.44
CA GLY A 44 -24.41 2.69 44.28
C GLY A 44 -24.37 4.03 43.56
N GLU A 45 -23.98 5.10 44.25
CA GLU A 45 -23.80 6.42 43.64
C GLU A 45 -22.65 6.33 42.62
N GLU A 46 -22.96 6.29 41.32
CA GLU A 46 -22.01 6.52 40.25
C GLU A 46 -22.10 7.97 39.77
N ASN A 47 -20.95 8.67 39.88
CA ASN A 47 -20.70 9.93 39.21
C ASN A 47 -20.75 9.73 37.69
N GLY A 48 -21.93 9.81 37.10
CA GLY A 48 -22.18 9.61 35.68
C GLY A 48 -21.65 10.79 34.85
N SER A 49 -20.54 10.58 34.16
CA SER A 49 -20.28 11.31 32.93
C SER A 49 -21.41 11.00 31.94
N PRO A 50 -21.93 11.96 31.16
CA PRO A 50 -23.03 11.70 30.26
C PRO A 50 -22.66 10.63 29.25
N ASP A 51 -23.33 9.50 29.30
CA ASP A 51 -23.26 8.47 28.27
C ASP A 51 -23.66 9.09 26.93
N THR A 52 -22.71 9.24 26.04
CA THR A 52 -22.92 9.82 24.70
C THR A 52 -23.66 8.85 23.77
N GLY A 53 -24.03 7.67 24.23
CA GLY A 53 -24.75 6.66 23.44
C GLY A 53 -23.94 6.11 22.25
N VAL A 54 -22.68 6.48 22.11
CA VAL A 54 -21.79 5.96 21.08
C VAL A 54 -21.26 4.62 21.56
N LYS A 55 -21.89 3.53 21.12
CA LYS A 55 -21.31 2.19 21.29
C LYS A 55 -19.95 2.17 20.57
N THR A 56 -18.89 2.05 21.31
CA THR A 56 -17.58 1.70 20.75
C THR A 56 -17.72 0.32 20.13
N LEU A 57 -17.66 0.25 18.80
CA LEU A 57 -17.63 -1.04 18.11
C LEU A 57 -16.30 -1.73 18.48
N ASP A 58 -16.43 -2.91 19.08
CA ASP A 58 -15.26 -3.77 19.29
C ASP A 58 -14.90 -4.40 17.93
N TYR A 59 -13.88 -3.87 17.30
CA TYR A 59 -13.36 -4.39 16.04
C TYR A 59 -12.45 -5.62 16.23
N GLY A 60 -12.32 -6.13 17.46
CA GLY A 60 -11.39 -7.21 17.78
C GLY A 60 -9.93 -6.77 17.57
N GLU A 61 -9.08 -7.72 17.19
CA GLU A 61 -7.67 -7.46 16.90
C GLU A 61 -7.52 -6.64 15.61
N LEU A 62 -6.91 -5.47 15.70
CA LEU A 62 -6.71 -4.57 14.55
C LEU A 62 -5.46 -4.98 13.77
N PHE A 63 -5.65 -5.65 12.66
CA PHE A 63 -4.59 -5.94 11.70
C PHE A 63 -4.17 -4.71 10.88
N ALA A 64 -3.12 -4.85 10.10
CA ALA A 64 -2.61 -3.80 9.21
C ALA A 64 -3.72 -3.20 8.32
N PHE A 65 -4.57 -4.05 7.80
CA PHE A 65 -5.79 -3.74 7.05
C PHE A 65 -6.69 -4.99 7.00
N PRO A 66 -7.97 -4.88 6.63
CA PRO A 66 -8.82 -6.04 6.39
C PRO A 66 -8.18 -7.01 5.38
N TYR A 67 -8.20 -8.31 5.68
CA TYR A 67 -7.58 -9.38 4.88
C TYR A 67 -6.03 -9.38 4.86
N ALA A 68 -5.37 -8.70 5.79
CA ALA A 68 -3.94 -8.89 5.99
C ALA A 68 -3.66 -10.27 6.57
N GLU A 69 -2.75 -11.01 5.96
CA GLU A 69 -2.40 -12.39 6.30
C GLU A 69 -0.95 -12.49 6.81
N GLY A 70 -0.56 -13.67 7.28
CA GLY A 70 0.79 -13.96 7.73
C GLY A 70 1.23 -13.15 8.95
N HIS A 71 2.52 -13.16 9.23
CA HIS A 71 3.05 -12.47 10.40
C HIS A 71 3.09 -10.94 10.24
N GLY A 72 3.25 -10.42 9.03
CA GLY A 72 3.21 -8.99 8.75
C GLY A 72 1.85 -8.33 8.97
N ARG A 73 0.77 -9.13 9.16
CA ARG A 73 -0.57 -8.62 9.45
C ARG A 73 -0.65 -7.74 10.70
N ASN A 74 0.29 -7.93 11.63
CA ASN A 74 0.34 -7.17 12.88
C ASN A 74 1.07 -5.82 12.73
N ALA A 75 1.58 -5.49 11.54
CA ALA A 75 2.18 -4.19 11.29
C ALA A 75 1.13 -3.08 11.48
N THR A 76 1.47 -2.07 12.26
CA THR A 76 0.60 -0.90 12.49
C THR A 76 0.88 0.23 11.52
N GLY A 77 2.07 0.22 10.90
CA GLY A 77 2.49 1.25 9.96
C GLY A 77 2.34 2.65 10.53
N GLY A 78 1.77 3.54 9.74
CA GLY A 78 1.54 4.93 10.11
C GLY A 78 0.27 5.21 10.92
N ARG A 79 -0.38 4.18 11.47
CA ARG A 79 -1.64 4.33 12.20
C ARG A 79 -1.52 5.34 13.34
N GLY A 80 -2.50 6.25 13.45
CA GLY A 80 -2.53 7.29 14.47
C GLY A 80 -1.54 8.44 14.26
N GLY A 81 -0.74 8.40 13.19
CA GLY A 81 0.24 9.43 12.85
C GLY A 81 -0.26 10.46 11.85
N ALA A 82 0.69 11.27 11.36
CA ALA A 82 0.41 12.30 10.37
C ALA A 82 0.07 11.72 8.99
N VAL A 83 -0.76 12.43 8.23
CA VAL A 83 -1.07 12.09 6.84
C VAL A 83 -0.34 13.07 5.91
N TYR A 84 0.41 12.54 4.96
CA TYR A 84 1.10 13.31 3.93
C TYR A 84 0.49 13.00 2.57
N VAL A 85 0.06 14.03 1.85
CA VAL A 85 -0.56 13.91 0.54
C VAL A 85 0.49 14.15 -0.54
N VAL A 86 0.70 13.17 -1.41
CA VAL A 86 1.54 13.31 -2.59
C VAL A 86 0.72 13.95 -3.71
N THR A 87 1.18 15.10 -4.18
CA THR A 87 0.53 15.92 -5.21
C THR A 87 1.44 16.18 -6.41
N ARG A 88 2.68 15.64 -6.40
CA ARG A 88 3.71 15.88 -7.42
C ARG A 88 4.35 14.56 -7.84
N LEU A 89 4.74 14.47 -9.11
CA LEU A 89 5.42 13.30 -9.68
C LEU A 89 6.95 13.46 -9.76
N ASP A 90 7.47 14.64 -9.50
CA ASP A 90 8.91 14.92 -9.53
C ASP A 90 9.59 14.57 -8.19
N ASP A 91 10.92 14.40 -8.23
CA ASP A 91 11.76 14.04 -7.09
C ASP A 91 12.99 14.97 -6.94
N PRO A 92 12.81 16.30 -6.90
CA PRO A 92 13.95 17.22 -6.85
C PRO A 92 14.75 17.10 -5.55
N ALA A 93 16.02 17.51 -5.60
CA ALA A 93 16.94 17.45 -4.46
C ALA A 93 16.45 18.26 -3.25
N SER A 94 15.69 19.31 -3.48
CA SER A 94 15.10 20.18 -2.43
C SER A 94 13.99 19.51 -1.61
N LYS A 95 13.44 18.39 -2.09
CA LYS A 95 12.38 17.60 -1.43
C LYS A 95 11.21 18.47 -0.95
N PRO A 96 10.53 19.23 -1.82
CA PRO A 96 9.45 20.09 -1.39
C PRO A 96 8.25 19.25 -0.92
N GLU A 97 7.42 19.85 -0.10
CA GLU A 97 6.15 19.26 0.30
C GLU A 97 5.31 18.84 -0.91
N GLY A 98 4.58 17.74 -0.76
CA GLY A 98 3.83 17.13 -1.86
C GLY A 98 4.62 16.12 -2.69
N THR A 99 5.96 16.01 -2.54
CA THR A 99 6.74 14.93 -3.16
C THR A 99 6.69 13.65 -2.32
N LEU A 100 6.81 12.50 -2.98
CA LEU A 100 6.88 11.21 -2.29
C LEU A 100 8.05 11.16 -1.29
N ARG A 101 9.22 11.63 -1.70
CA ARG A 101 10.42 11.63 -0.85
C ARG A 101 10.24 12.46 0.41
N TYR A 102 9.62 13.63 0.31
CA TYR A 102 9.30 14.44 1.48
C TYR A 102 8.48 13.66 2.50
N ALA A 103 7.44 12.98 2.05
CA ALA A 103 6.55 12.22 2.91
C ALA A 103 7.23 10.98 3.53
N VAL A 104 7.98 10.21 2.72
CA VAL A 104 8.65 8.98 3.15
C VAL A 104 9.77 9.26 4.16
N GLU A 105 10.54 10.34 3.99
CA GLU A 105 11.69 10.66 4.86
C GLU A 105 11.29 11.39 6.17
N LYS A 106 10.01 11.72 6.38
CA LYS A 106 9.54 12.30 7.65
C LYS A 106 9.71 11.32 8.81
N SER A 107 9.88 11.86 10.00
CA SER A 107 9.92 11.10 11.26
C SER A 107 8.53 10.91 11.87
N GLY A 108 8.42 9.94 12.77
CA GLY A 108 7.18 9.60 13.44
C GLY A 108 6.23 8.75 12.59
N ALA A 109 5.15 8.31 13.21
CA ALA A 109 4.12 7.54 12.52
C ALA A 109 3.46 8.38 11.43
N ARG A 110 3.35 7.81 10.20
CA ARG A 110 2.87 8.57 9.06
C ARG A 110 2.25 7.68 7.97
N THR A 111 1.20 8.20 7.37
CA THR A 111 0.55 7.58 6.22
C THR A 111 0.72 8.48 5.00
N VAL A 112 1.26 7.91 3.94
CA VAL A 112 1.42 8.56 2.64
C VAL A 112 0.26 8.19 1.75
N VAL A 113 -0.48 9.18 1.29
CA VAL A 113 -1.61 9.05 0.37
C VAL A 113 -1.34 9.85 -0.91
N PHE A 114 -2.05 9.53 -1.99
CA PHE A 114 -1.81 10.13 -3.31
C PHE A 114 -3.07 10.81 -3.83
N ALA A 115 -3.00 12.10 -4.09
CA ALA A 115 -4.03 12.86 -4.82
C ALA A 115 -3.76 12.93 -6.32
N ILE A 116 -2.75 12.25 -6.80
CA ILE A 116 -2.26 12.24 -8.18
C ILE A 116 -2.05 10.80 -8.65
N SER A 117 -2.04 10.58 -9.95
CA SER A 117 -1.67 9.32 -10.60
C SER A 117 -0.54 9.52 -11.60
N GLY A 118 0.21 8.46 -11.87
CA GLY A 118 1.29 8.48 -12.85
C GLY A 118 2.58 7.84 -12.37
N THR A 119 3.69 8.23 -12.99
CA THR A 119 5.01 7.70 -12.68
C THR A 119 5.86 8.77 -12.00
N ILE A 120 6.32 8.44 -10.78
CA ILE A 120 7.32 9.23 -10.06
C ILE A 120 8.69 8.73 -10.51
N MET A 121 9.41 9.57 -11.26
CA MET A 121 10.77 9.28 -11.68
C MET A 121 11.73 9.72 -10.58
N LEU A 122 12.24 8.77 -9.82
CA LEU A 122 13.23 9.07 -8.78
C LEU A 122 14.53 9.59 -9.41
N GLU A 123 15.14 10.59 -8.81
CA GLU A 123 16.46 11.11 -9.21
C GLU A 123 17.62 10.41 -8.47
N ARG A 124 17.31 9.65 -7.44
CA ARG A 124 18.21 8.83 -6.63
C ARG A 124 17.42 7.80 -5.82
N GLU A 125 18.10 6.80 -5.29
CA GLU A 125 17.49 5.82 -4.40
C GLU A 125 16.62 6.48 -3.33
N LEU A 126 15.45 5.91 -3.06
CA LEU A 126 14.57 6.32 -1.98
C LEU A 126 14.53 5.24 -0.91
N LYS A 127 15.03 5.56 0.28
CA LYS A 127 15.02 4.67 1.46
C LYS A 127 14.01 5.15 2.49
N THR A 128 13.31 4.21 3.12
CA THR A 128 12.67 4.51 4.40
C THR A 128 13.76 4.69 5.46
N LYS A 129 13.63 5.70 6.30
CA LYS A 129 14.64 6.03 7.32
C LYS A 129 14.10 6.00 8.74
N ASN A 130 12.80 5.99 8.85
CA ASN A 130 12.09 6.07 10.12
C ASN A 130 10.97 5.07 10.12
N ASP A 131 10.77 4.42 11.25
CA ASP A 131 9.73 3.42 11.46
C ASP A 131 8.31 3.99 11.32
N ASN A 132 7.34 3.09 11.37
CA ASN A 132 5.93 3.42 11.42
C ASN A 132 5.42 4.16 10.17
N LEU A 133 5.59 3.55 9.00
CA LEU A 133 5.21 4.11 7.72
C LEU A 133 4.10 3.28 7.05
N THR A 134 3.08 3.93 6.55
CA THR A 134 2.13 3.34 5.58
C THR A 134 2.22 4.08 4.25
N ILE A 135 2.38 3.37 3.15
CA ILE A 135 2.27 3.90 1.78
C ILE A 135 1.00 3.30 1.15
N ALA A 136 -0.01 4.14 1.00
CA ALA A 136 -1.36 3.76 0.60
C ALA A 136 -1.61 4.08 -0.89
N GLY A 137 -1.01 3.29 -1.80
CA GLY A 137 -1.11 3.50 -3.26
C GLY A 137 -2.54 3.41 -3.80
N GLN A 138 -3.44 2.70 -3.12
CA GLN A 138 -4.86 2.60 -3.48
C GLN A 138 -5.62 3.93 -3.41
N THR A 139 -5.06 4.94 -2.77
CA THR A 139 -5.66 6.28 -2.73
C THR A 139 -5.44 7.08 -4.01
N SER A 140 -4.50 6.65 -4.85
CA SER A 140 -4.26 7.29 -6.15
C SER A 140 -5.41 7.04 -7.12
N PRO A 141 -5.94 8.08 -7.79
CA PRO A 141 -7.08 7.93 -8.69
C PRO A 141 -6.81 7.03 -9.92
N GLY A 142 -5.56 6.88 -10.33
CA GLY A 142 -5.17 6.05 -11.49
C GLY A 142 -3.94 5.16 -11.22
N GLY A 143 -3.51 5.08 -9.96
CA GLY A 143 -2.37 4.30 -9.52
C GLY A 143 -1.02 4.99 -9.69
N ILE A 144 -0.04 4.58 -8.87
CA ILE A 144 1.32 5.13 -8.83
C ILE A 144 2.33 4.09 -9.28
N CYS A 145 3.28 4.56 -10.07
CA CYS A 145 4.51 3.85 -10.38
C CYS A 145 5.70 4.64 -9.80
N ILE A 146 6.61 3.95 -9.13
CA ILE A 146 7.89 4.50 -8.67
C ILE A 146 8.96 3.88 -9.58
N ALA A 147 9.72 4.72 -10.28
CA ALA A 147 10.63 4.27 -11.33
C ALA A 147 12.00 4.94 -11.24
N ASN A 148 12.93 4.43 -12.02
CA ASN A 148 14.28 4.96 -12.28
C ASN A 148 15.33 4.58 -11.23
N TYR A 149 14.99 4.55 -9.95
CA TYR A 149 15.86 4.13 -8.86
C TYR A 149 15.14 3.17 -7.92
N PRO A 150 15.88 2.37 -7.12
CA PRO A 150 15.29 1.45 -6.18
C PRO A 150 14.55 2.19 -5.05
N PHE A 151 13.54 1.50 -4.53
CA PHE A 151 12.91 1.83 -3.26
C PHE A 151 13.36 0.82 -2.22
N THR A 152 14.03 1.27 -1.17
CA THR A 152 14.60 0.39 -0.15
C THR A 152 13.88 0.56 1.18
N ILE A 153 13.40 -0.54 1.75
CA ILE A 153 12.87 -0.58 3.11
C ILE A 153 14.06 -0.70 4.07
N ASN A 154 14.27 0.34 4.87
CA ASN A 154 15.37 0.42 5.86
C ASN A 154 14.83 0.97 7.18
N SER A 155 13.69 0.45 7.59
CA SER A 155 13.01 0.78 8.84
C SER A 155 11.96 -0.27 9.16
N ASP A 156 11.55 -0.34 10.41
CA ASP A 156 10.57 -1.29 10.91
C ASP A 156 9.13 -0.76 10.79
N ASN A 157 8.19 -1.69 10.90
CA ASN A 157 6.76 -1.40 10.95
C ASN A 157 6.26 -0.63 9.73
N VAL A 158 6.42 -1.25 8.55
CA VAL A 158 6.12 -0.64 7.25
C VAL A 158 5.00 -1.39 6.54
N ILE A 159 4.02 -0.66 6.04
CA ILE A 159 2.92 -1.15 5.21
C ILE A 159 3.03 -0.49 3.83
N ILE A 160 3.16 -1.27 2.76
CA ILE A 160 3.19 -0.77 1.38
C ILE A 160 2.11 -1.48 0.57
N ARG A 161 1.21 -0.71 -0.04
CA ARG A 161 0.09 -1.26 -0.79
C ARG A 161 -0.13 -0.57 -2.13
N PHE A 162 -0.48 -1.35 -3.15
CA PHE A 162 -0.93 -0.90 -4.48
C PHE A 162 0.07 0.02 -5.21
N ILE A 163 1.36 -0.27 -5.12
CA ILE A 163 2.43 0.47 -5.81
C ILE A 163 3.06 -0.41 -6.89
N ARG A 164 3.43 0.21 -8.00
CA ARG A 164 4.26 -0.39 -9.04
C ARG A 164 5.69 0.10 -8.89
N PHE A 165 6.66 -0.80 -8.75
CA PHE A 165 8.09 -0.47 -8.68
C PHE A 165 8.78 -0.88 -9.98
N ARG A 166 9.47 0.06 -10.61
CA ARG A 166 10.13 -0.09 -11.92
C ARG A 166 11.47 0.65 -11.93
N PRO A 167 12.48 0.20 -11.15
CA PRO A 167 13.77 0.90 -11.06
C PRO A 167 14.49 0.96 -12.40
N GLY A 168 14.36 -0.06 -13.24
CA GLY A 168 14.96 -0.06 -14.57
C GLY A 168 16.45 -0.33 -14.54
N ASN A 169 17.14 0.03 -15.62
CA ASN A 169 18.51 -0.38 -15.92
C ASN A 169 19.58 0.69 -15.67
N ILE A 170 19.25 1.79 -15.00
CA ILE A 170 20.20 2.85 -14.71
C ILE A 170 21.23 2.40 -13.67
N ASN A 171 20.80 1.56 -12.73
CA ASN A 171 21.61 1.09 -11.63
C ASN A 171 22.10 -0.34 -11.85
N THR A 172 23.19 -0.70 -11.20
CA THR A 172 23.70 -2.06 -11.08
C THR A 172 23.37 -2.60 -9.70
N ASP A 173 23.07 -3.90 -9.64
CA ASP A 173 22.95 -4.65 -8.38
C ASP A 173 21.99 -4.00 -7.37
N ASN A 174 20.77 -3.73 -7.84
CA ASN A 174 19.70 -3.16 -7.01
C ASN A 174 18.42 -3.95 -7.18
N ASP A 175 17.73 -4.16 -6.06
CA ASP A 175 16.42 -4.77 -6.03
C ASP A 175 15.36 -3.83 -6.64
N GLY A 176 14.30 -4.43 -7.12
CA GLY A 176 13.14 -3.66 -7.58
C GLY A 176 12.41 -2.98 -6.43
N LEU A 177 12.19 -3.73 -5.38
CA LEU A 177 11.76 -3.34 -4.04
C LEU A 177 12.50 -4.22 -3.07
N GLY A 178 13.26 -3.67 -2.16
CA GLY A 178 14.07 -4.48 -1.26
C GLY A 178 14.24 -3.88 0.12
N GLY A 179 14.87 -4.67 0.97
CA GLY A 179 15.26 -4.30 2.33
C GLY A 179 15.78 -5.53 3.07
N SER A 180 16.60 -5.31 4.08
CA SER A 180 17.14 -6.40 4.91
C SER A 180 17.04 -6.08 6.39
N ASP A 181 16.92 -7.16 7.19
CA ASP A 181 16.96 -7.12 8.64
C ASP A 181 15.89 -6.20 9.30
N ASN A 182 14.76 -6.00 8.63
CA ASN A 182 13.65 -5.19 9.13
C ASN A 182 12.59 -6.09 9.80
N LYS A 183 11.69 -5.48 10.59
CA LYS A 183 10.62 -6.18 11.31
C LYS A 183 9.24 -5.58 11.05
N ASN A 184 8.21 -6.44 11.10
CA ASN A 184 6.82 -6.04 10.94
C ASN A 184 6.55 -5.34 9.61
N ILE A 185 6.83 -6.04 8.51
CA ILE A 185 6.65 -5.51 7.15
C ILE A 185 5.48 -6.23 6.48
N ILE A 186 4.60 -5.49 5.81
CA ILE A 186 3.63 -6.07 4.90
C ILE A 186 3.63 -5.33 3.56
N ILE A 187 3.83 -6.09 2.49
CA ILE A 187 3.80 -5.63 1.09
C ILE A 187 2.61 -6.32 0.43
N ASP A 188 1.65 -5.53 -0.03
CA ASP A 188 0.37 -6.04 -0.49
C ASP A 188 -0.06 -5.41 -1.81
N HIS A 189 -0.57 -6.21 -2.76
CA HIS A 189 -1.04 -5.78 -4.07
C HIS A 189 -0.03 -4.90 -4.84
N CYS A 190 1.25 -5.16 -4.68
CA CYS A 190 2.31 -4.45 -5.40
C CYS A 190 2.75 -5.22 -6.64
N SER A 191 3.29 -4.52 -7.62
CA SER A 191 4.00 -5.16 -8.72
C SER A 191 5.42 -4.64 -8.85
N VAL A 192 6.37 -5.55 -8.96
CA VAL A 192 7.79 -5.24 -9.03
C VAL A 192 8.37 -5.84 -10.30
N SER A 193 9.04 -5.02 -11.10
CA SER A 193 9.74 -5.48 -12.30
C SER A 193 10.98 -4.62 -12.52
N TRP A 194 11.93 -5.18 -13.27
CA TRP A 194 13.13 -4.50 -13.72
C TRP A 194 14.16 -4.22 -12.62
N GLY A 195 14.11 -5.00 -11.53
CA GLY A 195 15.22 -5.07 -10.59
C GLY A 195 16.47 -5.64 -11.30
N THR A 196 17.65 -5.17 -10.94
CA THR A 196 18.90 -5.59 -11.55
C THR A 196 19.68 -6.56 -10.69
N ASP A 197 19.29 -6.75 -9.45
CA ASP A 197 19.72 -7.83 -8.55
C ASP A 197 18.55 -8.79 -8.34
N GLU A 198 17.68 -8.54 -7.38
CA GLU A 198 16.41 -9.23 -7.24
C GLU A 198 15.23 -8.34 -7.69
N GLY A 199 14.12 -9.01 -8.05
CA GLY A 199 12.87 -8.30 -8.23
C GLY A 199 12.38 -7.74 -6.90
N LEU A 200 12.13 -8.60 -5.91
CA LEU A 200 11.72 -8.24 -4.57
C LEU A 200 12.56 -9.03 -3.56
N SER A 201 13.15 -8.34 -2.58
CA SER A 201 13.96 -8.94 -1.53
C SER A 201 13.56 -8.43 -0.15
N VAL A 202 13.38 -9.35 0.80
CA VAL A 202 13.10 -9.05 2.22
C VAL A 202 14.04 -9.84 3.11
N TYR A 203 15.29 -9.93 2.70
CA TYR A 203 16.34 -10.73 3.30
C TYR A 203 16.51 -10.47 4.80
N GLY A 204 16.62 -11.53 5.60
CA GLY A 204 16.84 -11.42 7.04
C GLY A 204 15.72 -10.75 7.83
N SER A 205 14.62 -10.38 7.19
CA SER A 205 13.52 -9.68 7.86
C SER A 205 12.63 -10.62 8.66
N GLU A 206 12.12 -10.12 9.78
CA GLU A 206 11.25 -10.87 10.70
C GLU A 206 9.80 -10.33 10.62
N TYR A 207 8.83 -11.20 10.89
CA TYR A 207 7.40 -10.84 10.91
C TYR A 207 6.96 -10.14 9.61
N THR A 208 7.41 -10.68 8.49
CA THR A 208 7.19 -10.10 7.17
C THR A 208 6.16 -10.91 6.38
N THR A 209 5.32 -10.22 5.65
CA THR A 209 4.37 -10.78 4.68
C THR A 209 4.49 -10.07 3.35
N VAL A 210 4.60 -10.85 2.28
CA VAL A 210 4.40 -10.40 0.90
C VAL A 210 3.19 -11.14 0.36
N GLN A 211 2.11 -10.43 0.06
CA GLN A 211 0.87 -11.05 -0.40
C GLN A 211 0.31 -10.35 -1.63
N TRP A 212 -0.34 -11.09 -2.53
CA TRP A 212 -1.01 -10.60 -3.73
C TRP A 212 -0.12 -9.73 -4.62
N CYS A 213 1.18 -10.00 -4.61
CA CYS A 213 2.17 -9.28 -5.37
C CYS A 213 2.54 -10.01 -6.67
N LEU A 214 2.92 -9.25 -7.69
CA LEU A 214 3.47 -9.75 -8.93
C LEU A 214 4.94 -9.32 -9.01
N VAL A 215 5.86 -10.30 -9.07
CA VAL A 215 7.28 -10.05 -9.27
C VAL A 215 7.69 -10.70 -10.59
N ALA A 216 8.18 -9.90 -11.53
CA ALA A 216 8.48 -10.40 -12.86
C ALA A 216 9.52 -9.54 -13.59
N GLN A 217 10.13 -10.12 -14.63
CA GLN A 217 10.98 -9.41 -15.58
C GLN A 217 12.18 -8.69 -14.93
N SER A 218 12.85 -9.35 -13.99
CA SER A 218 14.13 -8.86 -13.48
C SER A 218 15.18 -8.79 -14.61
N LEU A 219 16.04 -7.79 -14.57
CA LEU A 219 16.98 -7.46 -15.64
C LEU A 219 18.32 -8.15 -15.41
N ARG A 220 18.57 -9.24 -16.12
CA ARG A 220 19.79 -10.03 -15.99
C ARG A 220 21.01 -9.40 -16.67
N ALA A 221 20.81 -8.80 -17.82
CA ALA A 221 21.87 -8.19 -18.62
C ALA A 221 21.52 -6.74 -18.93
N THR A 222 22.12 -5.82 -18.22
CA THR A 222 21.94 -4.37 -18.46
C THR A 222 23.26 -3.79 -18.98
N PRO A 223 23.23 -2.68 -19.72
CA PRO A 223 24.47 -2.01 -20.14
C PRO A 223 25.42 -1.71 -18.98
N ALA A 224 24.88 -1.41 -17.81
CA ALA A 224 25.65 -1.15 -16.60
C ALA A 224 26.33 -2.42 -16.04
N LYS A 225 25.78 -3.60 -16.29
CA LYS A 225 26.31 -4.90 -15.85
C LYS A 225 27.29 -5.53 -16.86
N ILE A 226 27.34 -5.02 -18.08
CA ILE A 226 28.25 -5.52 -19.11
C ILE A 226 29.58 -4.81 -18.95
N THR A 227 30.51 -5.40 -18.23
CA THR A 227 31.89 -4.91 -18.13
C THR A 227 32.83 -5.88 -18.85
N GLY A 228 33.27 -5.50 -20.04
CA GLY A 228 34.12 -6.37 -20.88
C GLY A 228 33.38 -7.66 -21.29
N GLU A 229 33.99 -8.81 -21.06
CA GLU A 229 33.42 -10.12 -21.40
C GLU A 229 32.62 -10.79 -20.28
N LYS A 230 32.46 -10.11 -19.11
CA LYS A 230 31.77 -10.67 -17.95
C LYS A 230 30.41 -10.00 -17.73
N PHE A 231 29.37 -10.83 -17.70
CA PHE A 231 28.06 -10.43 -17.23
C PHE A 231 28.00 -10.60 -15.72
N ASN A 232 27.51 -9.62 -15.00
CA ASN A 232 26.94 -9.90 -13.69
C ASN A 232 25.64 -10.70 -13.92
N THR A 233 25.55 -11.89 -13.34
CA THR A 233 24.48 -12.86 -13.61
C THR A 233 23.26 -12.69 -12.73
N HIS A 234 23.20 -11.66 -11.90
CA HIS A 234 22.02 -11.32 -11.08
C HIS A 234 20.82 -10.98 -11.97
N GLY A 235 19.68 -10.84 -11.41
CA GLY A 235 18.41 -10.70 -12.12
C GLY A 235 17.44 -11.79 -11.67
N TYR A 236 17.46 -12.05 -10.36
CA TYR A 236 16.63 -13.05 -9.70
C TYR A 236 15.20 -12.52 -9.49
N GLY A 237 14.26 -13.43 -9.26
CA GLY A 237 12.87 -13.08 -8.98
C GLY A 237 12.71 -12.45 -7.61
N GLY A 238 13.28 -13.08 -6.59
CA GLY A 238 13.21 -12.59 -5.21
C GLY A 238 14.06 -13.40 -4.26
N ASN A 239 14.24 -12.86 -3.05
CA ASN A 239 14.97 -13.47 -1.95
C ASN A 239 14.27 -13.13 -0.62
#